data_511e902752b1bd5ec56036707d76c677
#
_entry.id   511e902752b1bd5ec56036707d76c677
#
_cell.length_a   1.000
_cell.length_b   1.000
_cell.length_c   1.000
_cell.angle_alpha   90.00
_cell.angle_beta   90.00
_cell.angle_gamma   90.00
#
_symmetry.space_group_name_H-M   'P 1'
#
loop_
_entity.id
_entity.type
_entity.pdbx_description
1 polymer ?
#
loop_
_entity_poly.entity_id
_entity_poly.type
_entity_poly.pdbx_seq_one_letter_code
_entity_poly.pdbx_strand_id
1 'polypeptide(L)'
;MTQMESLNRSKSTNGASPDGKLKTKDYLKELRRLQAELCKLQDWAKATGERAIVLFEGRDAAGKGGSIRAITERVSPRVFQVVALPTPSDREKTQMYAQRYLAHFPAAGEIVIFDRSWYNRAGVEHVMGFCTKEQYRNLSLIHI
;
A
#
# COMPACT_ATOMS: atom_id res chain seq x y z
N MET A 1 1.81 -32.15 -38.28
CA MET A 1 1.33 -30.88 -38.86
C MET A 1 0.50 -30.23 -37.80
N THR A 2 1.09 -29.32 -37.04
CA THR A 2 0.45 -28.64 -35.93
C THR A 2 0.62 -27.15 -36.19
N GLN A 3 -0.49 -26.46 -36.50
CA GLN A 3 -0.51 -25.02 -36.72
C GLN A 3 -0.42 -24.33 -35.35
N MET A 4 0.63 -23.57 -35.16
CA MET A 4 0.73 -22.62 -34.05
C MET A 4 -0.09 -21.36 -34.38
N GLU A 5 -1.20 -21.17 -33.68
CA GLU A 5 -1.96 -19.94 -33.72
C GLU A 5 -1.14 -18.81 -33.10
N SER A 6 -0.84 -17.82 -33.91
CA SER A 6 -0.18 -16.58 -33.53
C SER A 6 -1.19 -15.72 -32.75
N LEU A 7 -1.00 -15.63 -31.44
CA LEU A 7 -1.71 -14.67 -30.59
C LEU A 7 -1.33 -13.24 -31.00
N ASN A 8 -2.25 -12.63 -31.70
CA ASN A 8 -2.21 -11.22 -32.10
C ASN A 8 -2.32 -10.31 -30.86
N ARG A 9 -1.17 -9.90 -30.35
CA ARG A 9 -1.07 -8.90 -29.29
C ARG A 9 -1.40 -7.54 -29.90
N SER A 10 -2.68 -7.14 -29.85
CA SER A 10 -3.07 -5.78 -30.16
C SER A 10 -2.38 -4.81 -29.19
N LYS A 11 -1.34 -4.12 -29.65
CA LYS A 11 -0.73 -2.98 -28.97
C LYS A 11 -1.76 -1.85 -28.92
N SER A 12 -2.46 -1.70 -27.81
CA SER A 12 -3.15 -0.47 -27.49
C SER A 12 -2.09 0.60 -27.28
N THR A 13 -1.85 1.42 -28.29
CA THR A 13 -1.05 2.65 -28.20
C THR A 13 -1.88 3.68 -27.45
N ASN A 14 -1.84 3.62 -26.12
CA ASN A 14 -2.39 4.68 -25.28
C ASN A 14 -1.63 5.98 -25.58
N GLY A 15 -2.37 7.05 -25.94
CA GLY A 15 -1.86 8.36 -26.31
C GLY A 15 -1.11 9.06 -25.18
N ALA A 16 0.12 8.64 -24.94
CA ALA A 16 1.05 9.36 -24.10
C ALA A 16 1.50 10.64 -24.82
N SER A 17 1.54 11.75 -24.09
CA SER A 17 2.17 12.97 -24.57
C SER A 17 3.69 12.74 -24.73
N PRO A 18 4.43 13.59 -25.49
CA PRO A 18 5.88 13.47 -25.66
C PRO A 18 6.67 13.35 -24.34
N ASP A 19 6.13 13.87 -23.24
CA ASP A 19 6.70 13.82 -21.88
C ASP A 19 6.34 12.55 -21.08
N GLY A 20 5.74 11.53 -21.70
CA GLY A 20 5.34 10.30 -21.00
C GLY A 20 4.15 10.45 -20.02
N LYS A 21 3.53 11.64 -19.96
CA LYS A 21 2.38 11.91 -19.08
C LYS A 21 1.08 11.52 -19.77
N LEU A 22 0.19 10.82 -19.05
CA LEU A 22 -1.16 10.56 -19.52
C LEU A 22 -1.96 11.87 -19.59
N LYS A 23 -2.78 12.03 -20.63
CA LYS A 23 -3.77 13.11 -20.68
C LYS A 23 -4.77 12.94 -19.52
N THR A 24 -5.21 14.05 -18.94
CA THR A 24 -6.13 14.04 -17.78
C THR A 24 -7.37 13.16 -18.03
N LYS A 25 -7.93 13.20 -19.21
CA LYS A 25 -9.10 12.37 -19.58
C LYS A 25 -8.79 10.88 -19.54
N ASP A 26 -7.64 10.48 -20.08
CA ASP A 26 -7.21 9.08 -20.12
C ASP A 26 -6.85 8.58 -18.72
N TYR A 27 -6.16 9.41 -17.93
CA TYR A 27 -5.89 9.15 -16.52
C TYR A 27 -7.18 8.92 -15.72
N LEU A 28 -8.16 9.80 -15.83
CA LEU A 28 -9.45 9.67 -15.10
C LEU A 28 -10.25 8.44 -15.56
N LYS A 29 -10.19 8.07 -16.83
CA LYS A 29 -10.82 6.86 -17.35
C LYS A 29 -10.19 5.62 -16.73
N GLU A 30 -8.85 5.55 -16.71
CA GLU A 30 -8.12 4.41 -16.15
C GLU A 30 -8.27 4.33 -14.63
N LEU A 31 -8.23 5.47 -13.93
CA LEU A 31 -8.49 5.53 -12.49
C LEU A 31 -9.86 4.94 -12.13
N ARG A 32 -10.92 5.32 -12.85
CA ARG A 32 -12.27 4.77 -12.63
C ARG A 32 -12.34 3.27 -12.87
N ARG A 33 -11.63 2.78 -13.89
CA ARG A 33 -11.54 1.35 -14.18
C ARG A 33 -10.90 0.60 -13.02
N LEU A 34 -9.76 1.10 -12.52
CA LEU A 34 -9.06 0.51 -11.38
C LEU A 34 -9.89 0.58 -10.09
N GLN A 35 -10.59 1.68 -9.86
CA GLN A 35 -11.49 1.80 -8.70
C GLN A 35 -12.64 0.78 -8.74
N ALA A 36 -13.14 0.45 -9.93
CA ALA A 36 -14.13 -0.63 -10.07
C ALA A 36 -13.54 -2.01 -9.74
N GLU A 37 -12.28 -2.27 -10.12
CA GLU A 37 -11.59 -3.50 -9.71
C GLU A 37 -11.35 -3.58 -8.20
N LEU A 38 -11.05 -2.44 -7.55
CA LEU A 38 -10.93 -2.39 -6.09
C LEU A 38 -12.27 -2.70 -5.38
N CYS A 39 -13.41 -2.30 -5.94
CA CYS A 39 -14.71 -2.69 -5.41
C CYS A 39 -14.93 -4.21 -5.51
N LYS A 40 -14.52 -4.85 -6.62
CA LYS A 40 -14.58 -6.31 -6.77
C LYS A 40 -13.65 -7.02 -5.78
N LEU A 41 -12.44 -6.48 -5.59
CA LEU A 41 -11.48 -6.99 -4.58
C LEU A 41 -12.07 -6.90 -3.18
N GLN A 42 -12.75 -5.81 -2.85
CA GLN A 42 -13.46 -5.66 -1.59
C GLN A 42 -14.49 -6.78 -1.37
N ASP A 43 -15.33 -7.02 -2.38
CA ASP A 43 -16.39 -8.02 -2.27
C ASP A 43 -15.80 -9.44 -2.18
N TRP A 44 -14.73 -9.69 -2.92
CA TRP A 44 -13.98 -10.94 -2.83
C TRP A 44 -13.37 -11.14 -1.42
N ALA A 45 -12.68 -10.15 -0.86
CA ALA A 45 -12.08 -10.24 0.47
C ALA A 45 -13.14 -10.53 1.53
N LYS A 46 -14.30 -9.85 1.46
CA LYS A 46 -15.44 -10.13 2.37
C LYS A 46 -15.98 -11.55 2.23
N ALA A 47 -16.11 -12.04 1.00
CA ALA A 47 -16.68 -13.37 0.74
C ALA A 47 -15.73 -14.51 1.15
N THR A 48 -14.43 -14.32 1.01
CA THR A 48 -13.41 -15.33 1.31
C THR A 48 -12.84 -15.24 2.72
N GLY A 49 -13.02 -14.10 3.39
CA GLY A 49 -12.40 -13.84 4.70
C GLY A 49 -10.89 -13.57 4.63
N GLU A 50 -10.37 -13.31 3.43
CA GLU A 50 -8.95 -13.02 3.24
C GLU A 50 -8.54 -11.72 3.93
N ARG A 51 -7.27 -11.66 4.34
CA ARG A 51 -6.67 -10.52 5.02
C ARG A 51 -5.53 -9.99 4.20
N ALA A 52 -5.48 -8.69 4.02
CA ALA A 52 -4.38 -8.07 3.31
C ALA A 52 -3.83 -6.86 4.06
N ILE A 53 -2.51 -6.69 4.02
CA ILE A 53 -1.82 -5.51 4.51
C ILE A 53 -1.09 -4.87 3.33
N VAL A 54 -1.35 -3.61 3.09
CA VAL A 54 -0.69 -2.81 2.04
C VAL A 54 0.16 -1.74 2.73
N LEU A 55 1.45 -1.71 2.43
CA LEU A 55 2.40 -0.78 3.02
C LEU A 55 2.77 0.32 2.03
N PHE A 56 2.54 1.56 2.40
CA PHE A 56 3.00 2.73 1.65
C PHE A 56 4.24 3.31 2.33
N GLU A 57 5.37 3.09 1.69
CA GLU A 57 6.66 3.62 2.13
C GLU A 57 7.23 4.64 1.14
N GLY A 58 8.16 5.45 1.58
CA GLY A 58 8.83 6.41 0.73
C GLY A 58 8.98 7.79 1.37
N ARG A 59 9.79 8.64 0.71
CA ARG A 59 10.10 10.00 1.18
C ARG A 59 8.84 10.87 1.27
N ASP A 60 8.95 11.97 2.01
CA ASP A 60 7.89 12.97 2.04
C ASP A 60 7.68 13.56 0.64
N ALA A 61 6.45 13.94 0.36
CA ALA A 61 6.00 14.44 -0.95
C ALA A 61 6.13 13.44 -2.11
N ALA A 62 6.39 12.14 -1.86
CA ALA A 62 6.46 11.10 -2.89
C ALA A 62 5.08 10.67 -3.46
N GLY A 63 3.99 11.31 -3.04
CA GLY A 63 2.64 11.03 -3.55
C GLY A 63 1.86 9.95 -2.80
N LYS A 64 2.37 9.42 -1.68
CA LYS A 64 1.69 8.37 -0.89
C LYS A 64 0.24 8.69 -0.57
N GLY A 65 -0.02 9.83 0.08
CA GLY A 65 -1.36 10.23 0.47
C GLY A 65 -2.33 10.36 -0.71
N GLY A 66 -1.85 10.86 -1.86
CA GLY A 66 -2.63 10.91 -3.10
C GLY A 66 -3.00 9.52 -3.63
N SER A 67 -2.06 8.59 -3.60
CA SER A 67 -2.29 7.19 -4.00
C SER A 67 -3.25 6.48 -3.05
N ILE A 68 -3.06 6.62 -1.74
CA ILE A 68 -3.96 6.06 -0.72
C ILE A 68 -5.39 6.59 -0.92
N ARG A 69 -5.54 7.90 -1.11
CA ARG A 69 -6.84 8.52 -1.38
C ARG A 69 -7.49 7.96 -2.64
N ALA A 70 -6.73 7.83 -3.74
CA ALA A 70 -7.25 7.29 -5.00
C ALA A 70 -7.76 5.85 -4.86
N ILE A 71 -7.08 5.03 -4.03
CA ILE A 71 -7.49 3.65 -3.72
C ILE A 71 -8.75 3.64 -2.87
N THR A 72 -8.81 4.48 -1.82
CA THR A 72 -9.87 4.39 -0.80
C THR A 72 -11.13 5.19 -1.14
N GLU A 73 -11.09 6.04 -2.16
CA GLU A 73 -12.18 6.97 -2.50
C GLU A 73 -13.53 6.29 -2.76
N ARG A 74 -13.53 5.05 -3.30
CA ARG A 74 -14.75 4.37 -3.73
C ARG A 74 -15.00 3.03 -3.04
N VAL A 75 -14.17 2.64 -2.11
CA VAL A 75 -14.33 1.41 -1.32
C VAL A 75 -14.85 1.73 0.08
N SER A 76 -15.39 0.72 0.75
CA SER A 76 -15.91 0.88 2.10
C SER A 76 -14.78 1.04 3.12
N PRO A 77 -14.80 2.05 3.99
CA PRO A 77 -13.82 2.20 5.07
C PRO A 77 -13.93 1.11 6.15
N ARG A 78 -15.00 0.31 6.13
CA ARG A 78 -15.14 -0.86 7.01
C ARG A 78 -14.32 -2.06 6.53
N VAL A 79 -13.91 -2.06 5.26
CA VAL A 79 -13.11 -3.12 4.64
C VAL A 79 -11.70 -2.62 4.37
N PHE A 80 -11.58 -1.42 3.81
CA PHE A 80 -10.31 -0.75 3.57
C PHE A 80 -10.04 0.26 4.68
N GLN A 81 -9.21 -0.11 5.64
CA GLN A 81 -8.83 0.75 6.75
C GLN A 81 -7.50 1.41 6.46
N VAL A 82 -7.40 2.72 6.69
CA VAL A 82 -6.14 3.46 6.56
C VAL A 82 -5.60 3.75 7.95
N VAL A 83 -4.35 3.37 8.17
CA VAL A 83 -3.63 3.56 9.45
C VAL A 83 -2.41 4.43 9.20
N ALA A 84 -2.39 5.61 9.81
CA ALA A 84 -1.25 6.51 9.84
C ALA A 84 -0.91 6.80 11.31
N LEU A 85 0.10 6.12 11.85
CA LEU A 85 0.46 6.28 13.25
C LEU A 85 1.30 7.53 13.46
N PRO A 86 1.01 8.32 14.50
CA PRO A 86 1.83 9.48 14.87
C PRO A 86 3.21 9.04 15.42
N THR A 87 4.05 10.00 15.75
CA THR A 87 5.30 9.74 16.49
C THR A 87 5.00 8.93 17.75
N PRO A 88 5.82 7.90 18.07
CA PRO A 88 5.60 7.06 19.25
C PRO A 88 5.52 7.88 20.54
N SER A 89 4.52 7.62 21.36
CA SER A 89 4.44 8.14 22.73
C SER A 89 5.57 7.60 23.61
N ASP A 90 5.82 8.23 24.77
CA ASP A 90 6.88 7.77 25.68
C ASP A 90 6.64 6.34 26.18
N ARG A 91 5.38 5.96 26.37
CA ARG A 91 5.02 4.57 26.67
C ARG A 91 5.38 3.62 25.52
N GLU A 92 5.05 3.95 24.29
CA GLU A 92 5.32 3.11 23.12
C GLU A 92 6.82 2.96 22.83
N LYS A 93 7.64 3.97 23.19
CA LYS A 93 9.11 3.89 23.10
C LYS A 93 9.71 2.80 23.99
N THR A 94 9.04 2.43 25.09
CA THR A 94 9.47 1.37 26.01
C THR A 94 8.90 -0.01 25.66
N GLN A 95 7.98 -0.08 24.69
CA GLN A 95 7.38 -1.33 24.22
C GLN A 95 8.16 -1.93 23.04
N MET A 96 7.83 -3.18 22.71
CA MET A 96 8.30 -3.77 21.45
C MET A 96 7.79 -2.92 20.28
N TYR A 97 8.67 -2.54 19.36
CA TYR A 97 8.35 -1.58 18.31
C TYR A 97 7.16 -1.98 17.42
N ALA A 98 7.05 -3.27 17.11
CA ALA A 98 5.95 -3.78 16.29
C ALA A 98 4.59 -3.74 17.00
N GLN A 99 4.56 -3.68 18.34
CA GLN A 99 3.33 -3.78 19.13
C GLN A 99 2.31 -2.71 18.77
N ARG A 100 2.74 -1.50 18.46
CA ARG A 100 1.86 -0.40 18.04
C ARG A 100 1.16 -0.66 16.70
N TYR A 101 1.74 -1.48 15.83
CA TYR A 101 1.18 -1.84 14.52
C TYR A 101 0.27 -3.05 14.60
N LEU A 102 0.59 -4.03 15.46
CA LEU A 102 -0.17 -5.28 15.61
C LEU A 102 -1.64 -5.05 15.97
N ALA A 103 -1.93 -4.01 16.76
CA ALA A 103 -3.30 -3.64 17.13
C ALA A 103 -4.18 -3.25 15.93
N HIS A 104 -3.58 -2.95 14.80
CA HIS A 104 -4.26 -2.51 13.57
C HIS A 104 -4.26 -3.58 12.48
N PHE A 105 -3.84 -4.81 12.78
CA PHE A 105 -3.82 -5.87 11.78
C PHE A 105 -5.24 -6.29 11.40
N PRO A 106 -5.47 -6.67 10.13
CA PRO A 106 -6.80 -6.92 9.60
C PRO A 106 -7.46 -8.14 10.24
N ALA A 107 -8.74 -8.03 10.53
CA ALA A 107 -9.62 -9.17 10.77
C ALA A 107 -9.99 -9.84 9.43
N ALA A 108 -10.70 -10.98 9.49
CA ALA A 108 -11.15 -11.68 8.30
C ALA A 108 -12.02 -10.77 7.40
N GLY A 109 -11.66 -10.67 6.13
CA GLY A 109 -12.34 -9.84 5.15
C GLY A 109 -11.96 -8.37 5.16
N GLU A 110 -10.87 -8.00 5.86
CA GLU A 110 -10.37 -6.62 5.94
C GLU A 110 -9.05 -6.45 5.18
N ILE A 111 -8.85 -5.24 4.67
CA ILE A 111 -7.64 -4.77 4.00
C ILE A 111 -7.15 -3.53 4.74
N VAL A 112 -5.97 -3.60 5.34
CA VAL A 112 -5.38 -2.48 6.07
C VAL A 112 -4.26 -1.85 5.24
N ILE A 113 -4.35 -0.55 5.06
CA ILE A 113 -3.35 0.27 4.35
C ILE A 113 -2.58 1.07 5.39
N PHE A 114 -1.30 0.81 5.55
CA PHE A 114 -0.44 1.61 6.39
C PHE A 114 0.22 2.73 5.58
N ASP A 115 -0.04 3.99 5.96
CA ASP A 115 0.76 5.13 5.51
C ASP A 115 1.97 5.24 6.44
N ARG A 116 3.07 4.69 6.01
CA ARG A 116 4.27 4.32 6.77
C ARG A 116 4.01 3.16 7.75
N SER A 117 4.99 2.31 7.89
CA SER A 117 4.92 1.11 8.72
C SER A 117 6.13 0.97 9.63
N TRP A 118 6.30 -0.22 10.19
CA TRP A 118 7.49 -0.59 10.95
C TRP A 118 8.81 -0.48 10.15
N TYR A 119 8.74 -0.45 8.82
CA TYR A 119 9.91 -0.21 7.96
C TYR A 119 10.49 1.19 8.11
N ASN A 120 9.79 2.15 8.73
CA ASN A 120 10.37 3.44 9.10
C ASN A 120 11.66 3.28 9.92
N ARG A 121 11.74 2.26 10.79
CA ARG A 121 12.95 1.97 11.58
C ARG A 121 14.11 1.55 10.71
N ALA A 122 13.88 0.75 9.66
CA ALA A 122 14.92 0.34 8.73
C ALA A 122 15.30 1.45 7.74
N GLY A 123 14.39 2.37 7.46
CA GLY A 123 14.56 3.46 6.54
C GLY A 123 14.92 4.78 7.24
N VAL A 124 13.92 5.64 7.37
CA VAL A 124 14.11 7.03 7.79
C VAL A 124 14.69 7.15 9.20
N GLU A 125 14.28 6.30 10.15
CA GLU A 125 14.78 6.39 11.53
C GLU A 125 16.26 6.01 11.61
N HIS A 126 16.69 5.00 10.86
CA HIS A 126 18.08 4.58 10.81
C HIS A 126 18.97 5.63 10.13
N VAL A 127 18.55 6.14 8.98
CA VAL A 127 19.31 7.13 8.20
C VAL A 127 19.42 8.47 8.94
N MET A 128 18.36 8.90 9.64
CA MET A 128 18.34 10.15 10.41
C MET A 128 18.91 10.02 11.83
N GLY A 129 19.31 8.83 12.25
CA GLY A 129 19.85 8.58 13.58
C GLY A 129 18.79 8.63 14.70
N PHE A 130 17.51 8.42 14.38
CA PHE A 130 16.41 8.42 15.35
C PHE A 130 16.26 7.09 16.09
N CYS A 131 16.97 6.04 15.66
CA CYS A 131 17.02 4.77 16.36
C CYS A 131 18.48 4.32 16.59
N THR A 132 18.69 3.51 17.64
CA THR A 132 20.01 2.91 17.91
C THR A 132 20.30 1.75 16.95
N LYS A 133 21.57 1.35 16.83
CA LYS A 133 21.97 0.16 16.06
C LYS A 133 21.31 -1.12 16.58
N GLU A 134 21.10 -1.21 17.87
CA GLU A 134 20.42 -2.34 18.50
C GLU A 134 18.93 -2.37 18.13
N GLN A 135 18.24 -1.23 18.19
CA GLN A 135 16.85 -1.11 17.78
C GLN A 135 16.65 -1.44 16.28
N TYR A 136 17.61 -1.06 15.44
CA TYR A 136 17.61 -1.44 14.02
C TYR A 136 17.77 -2.95 13.84
N ARG A 137 18.72 -3.59 14.56
CA ARG A 137 18.93 -5.04 14.50
C ARG A 137 17.70 -5.82 14.98
N ASN A 138 17.06 -5.35 16.06
CA ASN A 138 15.87 -5.98 16.60
C ASN A 138 14.68 -5.95 15.63
N LEU A 139 14.64 -5.00 14.69
CA LEU A 139 13.64 -5.01 13.63
C LEU A 139 13.81 -6.22 12.71
N SER A 140 15.04 -6.63 12.40
CA SER A 140 15.28 -7.77 11.51
C SER A 140 14.78 -9.10 12.10
N LEU A 141 14.66 -9.21 13.42
CA LEU A 141 14.09 -10.38 14.11
C LEU A 141 12.58 -10.52 13.94
N ILE A 142 11.90 -9.47 13.48
CA ILE A 142 10.44 -9.49 13.20
C ILE A 142 10.16 -10.13 11.83
N HIS A 143 11.17 -10.30 11.00
CA HIS A 143 11.06 -10.79 9.61
C HIS A 143 11.53 -12.23 9.43
N ILE A 144 11.78 -12.95 10.49
CA ILE A 144 12.20 -14.37 10.46
C ILE A 144 10.99 -15.29 10.51
#